data_60c583beb4d6ee5c73467c9e6ff9ed14
#
_entry.id   60c583beb4d6ee5c73467c9e6ff9ed14
#
_cell.length_a   1.000
_cell.length_b   1.000
_cell.length_c   1.000
_cell.angle_alpha   90.00
_cell.angle_beta   90.00
_cell.angle_gamma   90.00
#
_symmetry.space_group_name_H-M   'P 1'
#
loop_
_entity.id
_entity.type
_entity.pdbx_description
1 polymer ?
#
loop_
_entity_poly.entity_id
_entity_poly.type
_entity_poly.pdbx_seq_one_letter_code
_entity_poly.pdbx_strand_id
1 'polypeptide(L)'
;MTGMILLANSLVDGFFQSNGIGQGIVVLQIVASFAMVTCIIGKWRELHFIESETRRFLNDFSIGEDVLEYYLKRRPVDNDGIIGLYRETCDRLLKLFNPNVRSLLVGHDDGEGRSSTLLTAREIELVRGTCEHALDEEENRIEKGMSVIATVVSLSPMLGLLGTVWGVLDAFAEMGSAGSANLATIAPSISSALVTTVVGLIVAIPGVIAFNVMNGMIRSITSDMEGFADELTGRIACESQGKGL
;
A
#
# COMPACT_ATOMS: atom_id res chain seq x y z
N MET A 1 -33.74 11.56 10.50
CA MET A 1 -33.43 10.66 11.62
C MET A 1 -34.34 9.42 11.64
N THR A 2 -35.64 9.55 11.47
CA THR A 2 -36.61 8.42 11.54
C THR A 2 -36.33 7.33 10.50
N GLY A 3 -35.96 7.67 9.25
CA GLY A 3 -35.67 6.68 8.19
C GLY A 3 -34.43 5.81 8.46
N MET A 4 -33.40 6.35 9.10
CA MET A 4 -32.16 5.63 9.41
C MET A 4 -32.36 4.61 10.55
N ILE A 5 -33.27 4.94 11.50
CA ILE A 5 -33.66 4.02 12.59
C ILE A 5 -34.51 2.87 12.05
N LEU A 6 -35.41 3.16 11.10
CA LEU A 6 -36.23 2.12 10.44
C LEU A 6 -35.37 1.17 9.62
N LEU A 7 -34.36 1.67 8.87
CA LEU A 7 -33.41 0.83 8.14
C LEU A 7 -32.57 -0.04 9.08
N ALA A 8 -32.08 0.52 10.20
CA ALA A 8 -31.32 -0.24 11.17
C ALA A 8 -32.14 -1.39 11.79
N ASN A 9 -33.41 -1.12 12.14
CA ASN A 9 -34.30 -2.15 12.69
C ASN A 9 -34.59 -3.24 11.64
N SER A 10 -34.85 -2.89 10.36
CA SER A 10 -35.09 -3.89 9.32
C SER A 10 -33.86 -4.74 9.00
N LEU A 11 -32.63 -4.19 9.13
CA LEU A 11 -31.40 -4.97 8.98
C LEU A 11 -31.22 -5.96 10.14
N VAL A 12 -31.51 -5.53 11.37
CA VAL A 12 -31.45 -6.38 12.57
C VAL A 12 -32.49 -7.49 12.50
N ASP A 13 -33.74 -7.15 12.16
CA ASP A 13 -34.83 -8.13 12.02
C ASP A 13 -34.51 -9.14 10.91
N GLY A 14 -33.98 -8.68 9.78
CA GLY A 14 -33.55 -9.54 8.68
C GLY A 14 -32.40 -10.48 9.06
N PHE A 15 -31.47 -10.02 9.90
CA PHE A 15 -30.39 -10.87 10.43
C PHE A 15 -30.94 -12.00 11.31
N PHE A 16 -31.85 -11.70 12.23
CA PHE A 16 -32.44 -12.72 13.12
C PHE A 16 -33.38 -13.71 12.40
N GLN A 17 -33.98 -13.30 11.28
CA GLN A 17 -34.80 -14.17 10.44
C GLN A 17 -34.00 -14.97 9.42
N SER A 18 -32.67 -14.67 9.29
CA SER A 18 -31.77 -15.35 8.37
C SER A 18 -31.45 -16.76 8.85
N ASN A 19 -31.27 -17.67 7.90
CA ASN A 19 -30.76 -19.02 8.19
C ASN A 19 -29.30 -18.97 8.69
N GLY A 20 -28.85 -20.04 9.37
CA GLY A 20 -27.52 -20.10 9.97
C GLY A 20 -26.36 -19.75 9.01
N ILE A 21 -26.51 -20.06 7.71
CA ILE A 21 -25.52 -19.72 6.67
C ILE A 21 -25.55 -18.21 6.39
N GLY A 22 -26.73 -17.61 6.24
CA GLY A 22 -26.87 -16.16 6.04
C GLY A 22 -26.31 -15.38 7.23
N GLN A 23 -26.58 -15.81 8.47
CA GLN A 23 -26.00 -15.23 9.68
C GLN A 23 -24.47 -15.35 9.68
N GLY A 24 -23.92 -16.51 9.29
CA GLY A 24 -22.49 -16.73 9.17
C GLY A 24 -21.82 -15.77 8.18
N ILE A 25 -22.45 -15.55 7.02
CA ILE A 25 -21.98 -14.59 5.99
C ILE A 25 -21.96 -13.17 6.55
N VAL A 26 -23.02 -12.72 7.20
CA VAL A 26 -23.09 -11.36 7.80
C VAL A 26 -22.02 -11.18 8.89
N VAL A 27 -21.85 -12.16 9.77
CA VAL A 27 -20.80 -12.11 10.81
C VAL A 27 -19.41 -12.01 10.16
N LEU A 28 -19.14 -12.82 9.13
CA LEU A 28 -17.86 -12.75 8.39
C LEU A 28 -17.65 -11.39 7.76
N GLN A 29 -18.67 -10.78 7.14
CA GLN A 29 -18.60 -9.44 6.58
C GLN A 29 -18.35 -8.37 7.64
N ILE A 30 -18.95 -8.47 8.82
CA ILE A 30 -18.70 -7.55 9.93
C ILE A 30 -17.24 -7.64 10.41
N VAL A 31 -16.74 -8.87 10.62
CA VAL A 31 -15.33 -9.09 11.03
C VAL A 31 -14.37 -8.54 9.96
N ALA A 32 -14.63 -8.84 8.69
CA ALA A 32 -13.84 -8.33 7.57
C ALA A 32 -13.88 -6.78 7.49
N SER A 33 -15.04 -6.17 7.77
CA SER A 33 -15.19 -4.71 7.84
C SER A 33 -14.32 -4.09 8.93
N PHE A 34 -14.31 -4.66 10.13
CA PHE A 34 -13.45 -4.18 11.22
C PHE A 34 -11.97 -4.30 10.87
N ALA A 35 -11.54 -5.44 10.32
CA ALA A 35 -10.17 -5.64 9.87
C ALA A 35 -9.79 -4.61 8.78
N MET A 36 -10.66 -4.41 7.80
CA MET A 36 -10.45 -3.42 6.73
C MET A 36 -10.33 -2.00 7.27
N VAL A 37 -11.24 -1.56 8.14
CA VAL A 37 -11.21 -0.21 8.73
C VAL A 37 -9.93 0.01 9.52
N THR A 38 -9.50 -0.98 10.31
CA THR A 38 -8.24 -0.92 11.06
C THR A 38 -7.04 -0.78 10.13
N CYS A 39 -7.00 -1.58 9.05
CA CYS A 39 -5.94 -1.49 8.03
C CYS A 39 -5.96 -0.13 7.31
N ILE A 40 -7.13 0.38 6.95
CA ILE A 40 -7.28 1.69 6.30
C ILE A 40 -6.73 2.80 7.20
N ILE A 41 -7.13 2.84 8.47
CA ILE A 41 -6.67 3.89 9.41
C ILE A 41 -5.15 3.82 9.61
N GLY A 42 -4.62 2.62 9.81
CA GLY A 42 -3.18 2.41 9.96
C GLY A 42 -2.41 2.86 8.72
N LYS A 43 -2.84 2.42 7.54
CA LYS A 43 -2.19 2.73 6.27
C LYS A 43 -2.31 4.21 5.88
N TRP A 44 -3.46 4.81 6.12
CA TRP A 44 -3.66 6.24 5.90
C TRP A 44 -2.68 7.11 6.70
N ARG A 45 -2.49 6.77 7.98
CA ARG A 45 -1.54 7.49 8.85
C ARG A 45 -0.10 7.31 8.39
N GLU A 46 0.28 6.08 8.01
CA GLU A 46 1.60 5.76 7.48
C GLU A 46 1.88 6.56 6.20
N LEU A 47 0.99 6.50 5.21
CA LEU A 47 1.16 7.21 3.94
C LEU A 47 1.24 8.73 4.11
N HIS A 48 0.41 9.30 4.98
CA HIS A 48 0.43 10.75 5.26
C HIS A 48 1.73 11.18 5.94
N PHE A 49 2.26 10.33 6.81
CA PHE A 49 3.56 10.57 7.44
C PHE A 49 4.68 10.55 6.40
N ILE A 50 4.76 9.49 5.57
CA ILE A 50 5.77 9.36 4.52
C ILE A 50 5.69 10.52 3.52
N GLU A 51 4.49 10.91 3.06
CA GLU A 51 4.29 12.02 2.14
C GLU A 51 4.80 13.34 2.72
N SER A 52 4.51 13.61 4.01
CA SER A 52 4.94 14.83 4.67
C SER A 52 6.46 14.91 4.84
N GLU A 53 7.09 13.79 5.19
CA GLU A 53 8.56 13.70 5.31
C GLU A 53 9.25 13.79 3.94
N THR A 54 8.71 13.13 2.93
CA THR A 54 9.21 13.22 1.54
C THR A 54 9.24 14.67 1.05
N ARG A 55 8.14 15.39 1.20
CA ARG A 55 8.05 16.80 0.79
C ARG A 55 9.02 17.72 1.56
N ARG A 56 9.19 17.51 2.85
CA ARG A 56 10.15 18.25 3.68
C ARG A 56 11.58 17.97 3.23
N PHE A 57 11.92 16.71 3.04
CA PHE A 57 13.24 16.30 2.60
C PHE A 57 13.61 16.87 1.23
N LEU A 58 12.70 16.78 0.25
CA LEU A 58 12.92 17.33 -1.09
C LEU A 58 13.16 18.84 -1.07
N ASN A 59 12.39 19.58 -0.27
CA ASN A 59 12.58 21.02 -0.11
C ASN A 59 13.94 21.34 0.52
N ASP A 60 14.37 20.60 1.55
CA ASP A 60 15.65 20.80 2.21
C ASP A 60 16.84 20.42 1.30
N PHE A 61 16.70 19.35 0.51
CA PHE A 61 17.74 18.86 -0.39
C PHE A 61 17.93 19.74 -1.64
N SER A 62 16.88 20.40 -2.12
CA SER A 62 16.93 21.26 -3.33
C SER A 62 17.81 22.51 -3.17
N ILE A 63 18.23 22.86 -1.94
CA ILE A 63 18.96 24.12 -1.61
C ILE A 63 20.47 24.04 -1.91
N GLY A 64 20.96 23.01 -2.63
CA GLY A 64 22.27 23.09 -3.30
C GLY A 64 23.48 22.65 -2.49
N GLU A 65 23.32 21.79 -1.48
CA GLU A 65 24.44 21.14 -0.81
C GLU A 65 24.97 19.96 -1.65
N ASP A 66 26.30 19.70 -1.59
CA ASP A 66 26.95 18.50 -2.13
C ASP A 66 26.28 17.24 -1.51
N VAL A 67 26.01 16.22 -2.33
CA VAL A 67 25.28 15.02 -1.94
C VAL A 67 25.85 14.38 -0.66
N LEU A 68 27.17 14.26 -0.58
CA LEU A 68 27.84 13.68 0.58
C LEU A 68 27.88 14.64 1.78
N GLU A 69 27.98 15.95 1.56
CA GLU A 69 28.06 16.94 2.63
C GLU A 69 26.76 16.98 3.43
N TYR A 70 25.62 16.93 2.76
CA TYR A 70 24.30 16.85 3.42
C TYR A 70 24.19 15.58 4.28
N TYR A 71 24.62 14.42 3.75
CA TYR A 71 24.62 13.16 4.48
C TYR A 71 25.47 13.20 5.74
N LEU A 72 26.69 13.73 5.65
CA LEU A 72 27.64 13.80 6.78
C LEU A 72 27.20 14.79 7.86
N LYS A 73 26.55 15.91 7.46
CA LYS A 73 26.07 16.93 8.40
C LYS A 73 24.84 16.49 9.20
N ARG A 74 23.85 15.84 8.55
CA ARG A 74 22.54 15.59 9.15
C ARG A 74 22.31 14.14 9.57
N ARG A 75 23.08 13.16 9.08
CA ARG A 75 22.91 11.72 9.32
C ARG A 75 21.44 11.37 9.53
N PRO A 76 20.63 11.26 8.47
CA PRO A 76 19.21 10.98 8.62
C PRO A 76 19.00 9.68 9.39
N VAL A 77 18.20 9.74 10.45
CA VAL A 77 17.99 8.61 11.39
C VAL A 77 16.86 7.72 10.91
N ASP A 78 15.90 8.28 10.15
CA ASP A 78 14.78 7.55 9.62
C ASP A 78 15.17 6.67 8.45
N ASN A 79 14.58 5.45 8.43
CA ASN A 79 14.83 4.44 7.39
C ASN A 79 13.70 4.39 6.37
N ASP A 80 12.77 5.32 6.40
CA ASP A 80 11.50 5.22 5.71
C ASP A 80 11.44 6.17 4.50
N GLY A 81 10.90 5.66 3.39
CA GLY A 81 10.66 6.43 2.19
C GLY A 81 11.95 6.97 1.52
N ILE A 82 11.88 8.21 1.06
CA ILE A 82 12.98 8.88 0.33
C ILE A 82 14.26 9.04 1.17
N ILE A 83 14.12 9.15 2.49
CA ILE A 83 15.26 9.26 3.42
C ILE A 83 16.02 7.95 3.50
N GLY A 84 15.29 6.81 3.52
CA GLY A 84 15.87 5.46 3.49
C GLY A 84 16.64 5.22 2.20
N LEU A 85 16.04 5.54 1.05
CA LEU A 85 16.67 5.47 -0.27
C LEU A 85 17.96 6.30 -0.34
N TYR A 86 17.92 7.56 0.09
CA TYR A 86 19.07 8.45 0.11
C TYR A 86 20.19 7.90 1.00
N ARG A 87 19.85 7.42 2.19
CA ARG A 87 20.81 6.84 3.13
C ARG A 87 21.49 5.60 2.56
N GLU A 88 20.76 4.68 1.99
CA GLU A 88 21.33 3.45 1.44
C GLU A 88 22.25 3.75 0.26
N THR A 89 21.86 4.68 -0.61
CA THR A 89 22.68 5.14 -1.73
C THR A 89 23.96 5.81 -1.25
N CYS A 90 23.90 6.70 -0.23
CA CYS A 90 25.07 7.34 0.34
C CYS A 90 25.98 6.36 1.09
N ASP A 91 25.43 5.39 1.83
CA ASP A 91 26.22 4.34 2.48
C ASP A 91 26.98 3.49 1.46
N ARG A 92 26.39 3.23 0.30
CA ARG A 92 27.05 2.53 -0.79
C ARG A 92 28.17 3.36 -1.40
N LEU A 93 27.92 4.65 -1.65
CA LEU A 93 28.94 5.59 -2.10
C LEU A 93 30.15 5.61 -1.15
N LEU A 94 29.92 5.75 0.16
CA LEU A 94 31.01 5.78 1.15
C LEU A 94 31.82 4.49 1.16
N LYS A 95 31.17 3.33 0.93
CA LYS A 95 31.88 2.05 0.79
C LYS A 95 32.76 2.02 -0.47
N LEU A 96 32.32 2.61 -1.57
CA LEU A 96 33.12 2.71 -2.80
C LEU A 96 34.32 3.62 -2.66
N PHE A 97 34.25 4.66 -1.83
CA PHE A 97 35.38 5.51 -1.52
C PHE A 97 36.40 4.85 -0.59
N ASN A 98 36.07 3.75 0.09
CA ASN A 98 37.02 2.99 0.89
C ASN A 98 37.87 2.10 -0.04
N PRO A 99 39.22 2.30 -0.10
CA PRO A 99 40.10 1.60 -1.04
C PRO A 99 40.04 0.07 -0.90
N ASN A 100 39.85 -0.43 0.33
CA ASN A 100 39.75 -1.88 0.59
C ASN A 100 38.43 -2.49 0.08
N VAL A 101 37.36 -1.72 0.06
CA VAL A 101 36.04 -2.17 -0.44
C VAL A 101 35.96 -1.98 -1.94
N ARG A 102 36.55 -0.91 -2.46
CA ARG A 102 36.63 -0.62 -3.89
C ARG A 102 37.31 -1.75 -4.66
N SER A 103 38.45 -2.25 -4.19
CA SER A 103 39.17 -3.36 -4.82
C SER A 103 38.38 -4.66 -4.85
N LEU A 104 37.48 -4.89 -3.88
CA LEU A 104 36.61 -6.08 -3.85
C LEU A 104 35.42 -5.99 -4.81
N LEU A 105 34.90 -4.77 -5.03
CA LEU A 105 33.69 -4.57 -5.84
C LEU A 105 33.99 -4.37 -7.34
N VAL A 106 35.10 -3.72 -7.65
CA VAL A 106 35.45 -3.33 -9.04
C VAL A 106 36.47 -4.30 -9.65
N GLY A 107 37.09 -5.16 -8.83
CA GLY A 107 38.20 -6.02 -9.24
C GLY A 107 39.53 -5.26 -9.25
N HIS A 108 40.62 -6.03 -9.25
CA HIS A 108 41.98 -5.49 -9.26
C HIS A 108 42.23 -4.83 -10.63
N ASP A 109 42.16 -3.50 -10.69
CA ASP A 109 42.67 -2.75 -11.83
C ASP A 109 44.12 -2.42 -11.54
N ASP A 110 45.09 -3.13 -12.19
CA ASP A 110 46.52 -3.02 -12.03
C ASP A 110 47.05 -1.73 -12.67
N GLY A 111 46.58 -0.60 -12.23
CA GLY A 111 46.99 0.69 -12.78
C GLY A 111 47.19 1.76 -11.71
N GLU A 112 48.45 1.92 -11.32
CA GLU A 112 49.06 3.13 -10.68
C GLU A 112 48.19 3.99 -9.78
N GLY A 113 48.58 4.09 -8.53
CA GLY A 113 48.22 5.00 -7.43
C GLY A 113 47.55 6.33 -7.76
N ARG A 114 46.37 6.29 -8.36
CA ARG A 114 45.47 7.44 -8.45
C ARG A 114 44.52 7.40 -7.26
N SER A 115 44.87 8.17 -6.25
CA SER A 115 43.88 8.71 -5.32
C SER A 115 42.95 9.66 -6.10
N SER A 116 42.20 9.10 -7.09
CA SER A 116 41.23 9.89 -7.83
C SER A 116 39.94 9.83 -7.08
N THR A 117 39.46 10.97 -6.62
CA THR A 117 38.12 11.27 -6.09
C THR A 117 37.04 11.07 -7.18
N LEU A 118 37.41 10.61 -8.37
CA LEU A 118 36.54 10.42 -9.52
C LEU A 118 36.06 8.99 -9.57
N LEU A 119 34.72 8.83 -9.62
CA LEU A 119 34.07 7.54 -9.83
C LEU A 119 34.20 7.13 -11.30
N THR A 120 34.50 5.86 -11.54
CA THR A 120 34.46 5.28 -12.88
C THR A 120 33.01 5.09 -13.35
N ALA A 121 32.79 5.01 -14.65
CA ALA A 121 31.45 4.73 -15.21
C ALA A 121 30.84 3.44 -14.64
N ARG A 122 31.66 2.43 -14.32
CA ARG A 122 31.21 1.18 -13.70
C ARG A 122 30.77 1.38 -12.24
N GLU A 123 31.43 2.25 -11.50
CA GLU A 123 31.06 2.57 -10.12
C GLU A 123 29.78 3.40 -10.06
N ILE A 124 29.59 4.33 -11.00
CA ILE A 124 28.34 5.08 -11.15
C ILE A 124 27.18 4.13 -11.43
N GLU A 125 27.38 3.14 -12.31
CA GLU A 125 26.36 2.13 -12.63
C GLU A 125 26.02 1.24 -11.41
N LEU A 126 27.01 0.88 -10.60
CA LEU A 126 26.80 0.17 -9.33
C LEU A 126 26.00 0.99 -8.32
N VAL A 127 26.22 2.29 -8.24
CA VAL A 127 25.44 3.19 -7.37
C VAL A 127 24.01 3.31 -7.89
N ARG A 128 23.85 3.50 -9.21
CA ARG A 128 22.53 3.54 -9.84
C ARG A 128 21.72 2.26 -9.54
N GLY A 129 22.29 1.08 -9.78
CA GLY A 129 21.63 -0.19 -9.48
C GLY A 129 21.29 -0.36 -8.01
N THR A 130 22.11 0.19 -7.08
CA THR A 130 21.77 0.19 -5.65
C THR A 130 20.60 1.12 -5.35
N CYS A 131 20.56 2.29 -5.97
CA CYS A 131 19.47 3.26 -5.81
C CYS A 131 18.15 2.71 -6.34
N GLU A 132 18.16 2.06 -7.51
CA GLU A 132 17.00 1.39 -8.09
C GLU A 132 16.50 0.25 -7.19
N HIS A 133 17.41 -0.58 -6.67
CA HIS A 133 17.03 -1.64 -5.74
C HIS A 133 16.41 -1.11 -4.44
N ALA A 134 16.97 -0.05 -3.88
CA ALA A 134 16.43 0.59 -2.68
C ALA A 134 15.05 1.22 -2.94
N LEU A 135 14.84 1.76 -4.14
CA LEU A 135 13.55 2.27 -4.59
C LEU A 135 12.50 1.15 -4.65
N ASP A 136 12.82 0.04 -5.30
CA ASP A 136 11.92 -1.13 -5.41
C ASP A 136 11.56 -1.69 -4.01
N GLU A 137 12.51 -1.73 -3.09
CA GLU A 137 12.28 -2.21 -1.72
C GLU A 137 11.34 -1.28 -0.95
N GLU A 138 11.53 0.04 -1.07
CA GLU A 138 10.64 1.03 -0.46
C GLU A 138 9.24 1.02 -1.07
N GLU A 139 9.11 0.89 -2.38
CA GLU A 139 7.82 0.75 -3.06
C GLU A 139 7.05 -0.47 -2.54
N ASN A 140 7.70 -1.64 -2.52
CA ASN A 140 7.11 -2.86 -1.97
C ASN A 140 6.68 -2.70 -0.51
N ARG A 141 7.42 -1.92 0.29
CA ARG A 141 7.09 -1.64 1.68
C ARG A 141 5.87 -0.73 1.80
N ILE A 142 5.81 0.32 0.99
CA ILE A 142 4.69 1.25 0.95
C ILE A 142 3.41 0.57 0.45
N GLU A 143 3.49 -0.39 -0.46
CA GLU A 143 2.34 -1.16 -0.94
C GLU A 143 1.86 -2.24 0.03
N LYS A 144 2.68 -2.63 0.99
CA LYS A 144 2.35 -3.69 1.94
C LYS A 144 1.05 -3.40 2.69
N GLY A 145 0.16 -4.38 2.70
CA GLY A 145 -1.16 -4.28 3.36
C GLY A 145 -2.29 -3.81 2.44
N MET A 146 -1.99 -3.20 1.29
CA MET A 146 -3.01 -2.78 0.32
C MET A 146 -3.78 -3.97 -0.26
N SER A 147 -3.11 -5.12 -0.43
CA SER A 147 -3.74 -6.35 -0.92
C SER A 147 -4.86 -6.87 -0.01
N VAL A 148 -4.73 -6.70 1.31
CA VAL A 148 -5.78 -7.10 2.27
C VAL A 148 -7.01 -6.24 2.08
N ILE A 149 -6.84 -4.92 1.95
CA ILE A 149 -7.95 -3.98 1.72
C ILE A 149 -8.64 -4.32 0.38
N ALA A 150 -7.88 -4.50 -0.70
CA ALA A 150 -8.37 -4.88 -2.01
C ALA A 150 -9.18 -6.19 -1.96
N THR A 151 -8.70 -7.18 -1.22
CA THR A 151 -9.37 -8.48 -1.06
C THR A 151 -10.71 -8.32 -0.36
N VAL A 152 -10.78 -7.62 0.77
CA VAL A 152 -12.03 -7.40 1.52
C VAL A 152 -13.03 -6.61 0.69
N VAL A 153 -12.57 -5.55 0.01
CA VAL A 153 -13.40 -4.73 -0.88
C VAL A 153 -14.05 -5.56 -1.99
N SER A 154 -13.27 -6.46 -2.61
CA SER A 154 -13.76 -7.31 -3.69
C SER A 154 -14.65 -8.46 -3.20
N LEU A 155 -14.30 -9.07 -2.08
CA LEU A 155 -15.05 -10.22 -1.55
C LEU A 155 -16.36 -9.82 -0.89
N SER A 156 -16.48 -8.63 -0.28
CA SER A 156 -17.68 -8.24 0.45
C SER A 156 -18.96 -8.26 -0.41
N PRO A 157 -19.01 -7.69 -1.63
CA PRO A 157 -20.17 -7.81 -2.49
C PRO A 157 -20.45 -9.25 -2.95
N MET A 158 -19.40 -10.04 -3.21
CA MET A 158 -19.54 -11.44 -3.63
C MET A 158 -20.12 -12.29 -2.51
N LEU A 159 -19.71 -12.07 -1.26
CA LEU A 159 -20.31 -12.71 -0.09
C LEU A 159 -21.77 -12.30 0.09
N GLY A 160 -22.09 -11.02 -0.16
CA GLY A 160 -23.47 -10.55 -0.17
C GLY A 160 -24.32 -11.24 -1.22
N LEU A 161 -23.81 -11.38 -2.44
CA LEU A 161 -24.48 -12.11 -3.52
C LEU A 161 -24.66 -13.59 -3.16
N LEU A 162 -23.63 -14.24 -2.60
CA LEU A 162 -23.71 -15.62 -2.12
C LEU A 162 -24.86 -15.77 -1.10
N GLY A 163 -24.99 -14.82 -0.18
CA GLY A 163 -26.08 -14.81 0.81
C GLY A 163 -27.46 -14.73 0.17
N THR A 164 -27.65 -13.91 -0.87
CA THR A 164 -28.94 -13.86 -1.58
C THR A 164 -29.25 -15.14 -2.35
N VAL A 165 -28.26 -15.68 -3.07
CA VAL A 165 -28.51 -16.94 -3.83
C VAL A 165 -28.85 -18.08 -2.88
N TRP A 166 -28.15 -18.17 -1.74
CA TRP A 166 -28.45 -19.19 -0.74
C TRP A 166 -29.81 -19.01 -0.09
N GLY A 167 -30.14 -17.79 0.33
CA GLY A 167 -31.43 -17.52 0.97
C GLY A 167 -32.64 -17.75 0.03
N VAL A 168 -32.49 -17.46 -1.26
CA VAL A 168 -33.50 -17.78 -2.27
C VAL A 168 -33.63 -19.30 -2.46
N LEU A 169 -32.51 -20.03 -2.48
CA LEU A 169 -32.51 -21.49 -2.56
C LEU A 169 -33.27 -22.11 -1.38
N ASP A 170 -33.02 -21.63 -0.16
CA ASP A 170 -33.70 -22.08 1.05
C ASP A 170 -35.20 -21.76 0.99
N ALA A 171 -35.58 -20.57 0.55
CA ALA A 171 -37.00 -20.20 0.37
C ALA A 171 -37.74 -21.16 -0.55
N PHE A 172 -37.14 -21.58 -1.66
CA PHE A 172 -37.72 -22.58 -2.57
C PHE A 172 -37.75 -23.98 -1.96
N ALA A 173 -36.74 -24.36 -1.17
CA ALA A 173 -36.74 -25.64 -0.48
C ALA A 173 -37.87 -25.73 0.56
N GLU A 174 -38.11 -24.66 1.33
CA GLU A 174 -39.21 -24.54 2.28
C GLU A 174 -40.56 -24.63 1.59
N MET A 175 -40.74 -23.95 0.45
CA MET A 175 -41.98 -24.03 -0.33
C MET A 175 -42.25 -25.44 -0.87
N GLY A 176 -41.20 -26.13 -1.33
CA GLY A 176 -41.29 -27.51 -1.80
C GLY A 176 -41.71 -28.48 -0.69
N SER A 177 -41.21 -28.28 0.53
CA SER A 177 -41.56 -29.12 1.69
C SER A 177 -42.97 -28.84 2.22
N ALA A 178 -43.46 -27.60 2.13
CA ALA A 178 -44.76 -27.18 2.60
C ALA A 178 -45.92 -27.63 1.65
N GLY A 179 -45.62 -28.09 0.44
CA GLY A 179 -46.61 -28.57 -0.54
C GLY A 179 -47.58 -27.50 -1.05
N SER A 180 -47.35 -26.22 -0.71
CA SER A 180 -48.20 -25.09 -1.13
C SER A 180 -47.34 -23.85 -1.44
N ALA A 181 -47.61 -23.22 -2.59
CA ALA A 181 -46.94 -21.98 -3.01
C ALA A 181 -47.60 -20.77 -2.32
N ASN A 182 -47.24 -20.53 -1.04
CA ASN A 182 -47.74 -19.37 -0.31
C ASN A 182 -46.64 -18.31 -0.18
N LEU A 183 -46.85 -17.13 -0.77
CA LEU A 183 -45.91 -16.00 -0.73
C LEU A 183 -45.60 -15.56 0.71
N ALA A 184 -46.56 -15.67 1.62
CA ALA A 184 -46.34 -15.30 3.02
C ALA A 184 -45.29 -16.18 3.74
N THR A 185 -45.10 -17.42 3.28
CA THR A 185 -44.09 -18.34 3.84
C THR A 185 -42.69 -18.04 3.37
N ILE A 186 -42.47 -17.58 2.11
CA ILE A 186 -41.18 -17.37 1.51
C ILE A 186 -40.69 -15.93 1.63
N ALA A 187 -41.55 -14.94 1.87
CA ALA A 187 -41.22 -13.54 1.94
C ALA A 187 -40.15 -13.21 3.03
N PRO A 188 -40.20 -13.80 4.24
CA PRO A 188 -39.17 -13.59 5.24
C PRO A 188 -37.78 -14.05 4.81
N SER A 189 -37.67 -15.26 4.23
CA SER A 189 -36.39 -15.84 3.77
C SER A 189 -35.80 -15.03 2.61
N ILE A 190 -36.63 -14.55 1.65
CA ILE A 190 -36.15 -13.67 0.59
C ILE A 190 -35.73 -12.31 1.14
N SER A 191 -36.49 -11.73 2.08
CA SER A 191 -36.13 -10.43 2.70
C SER A 191 -34.82 -10.50 3.44
N SER A 192 -34.58 -11.56 4.22
CA SER A 192 -33.35 -11.77 4.95
C SER A 192 -32.15 -11.98 4.02
N ALA A 193 -32.37 -12.68 2.89
CA ALA A 193 -31.33 -12.85 1.87
C ALA A 193 -30.87 -11.51 1.28
N LEU A 194 -31.79 -10.59 0.96
CA LEU A 194 -31.46 -9.26 0.45
C LEU A 194 -30.63 -8.43 1.44
N VAL A 195 -30.84 -8.61 2.74
CA VAL A 195 -30.07 -7.92 3.78
C VAL A 195 -28.56 -8.25 3.67
N THR A 196 -28.20 -9.49 3.38
CA THR A 196 -26.78 -9.88 3.24
C THR A 196 -26.06 -9.11 2.14
N THR A 197 -26.74 -8.85 1.03
CA THR A 197 -26.17 -8.04 -0.07
C THR A 197 -26.05 -6.57 0.31
N VAL A 198 -27.05 -6.02 0.97
CA VAL A 198 -26.99 -4.62 1.45
C VAL A 198 -25.80 -4.42 2.41
N VAL A 199 -25.60 -5.36 3.35
CA VAL A 199 -24.45 -5.33 4.26
C VAL A 199 -23.12 -5.40 3.48
N GLY A 200 -23.01 -6.30 2.51
CA GLY A 200 -21.83 -6.42 1.66
C GLY A 200 -21.49 -5.13 0.91
N LEU A 201 -22.49 -4.43 0.39
CA LEU A 201 -22.32 -3.16 -0.31
C LEU A 201 -21.95 -2.01 0.65
N ILE A 202 -22.55 -1.96 1.85
CA ILE A 202 -22.21 -0.97 2.88
C ILE A 202 -20.73 -1.10 3.30
N VAL A 203 -20.18 -2.30 3.33
CA VAL A 203 -18.77 -2.55 3.61
C VAL A 203 -17.90 -2.17 2.42
N ALA A 204 -18.28 -2.59 1.22
CA ALA A 204 -17.45 -2.43 0.03
C ALA A 204 -17.32 -0.97 -0.44
N ILE A 205 -18.40 -0.20 -0.45
CA ILE A 205 -18.39 1.15 -1.04
C ILE A 205 -17.36 2.10 -0.36
N PRO A 206 -17.35 2.26 0.97
CA PRO A 206 -16.32 3.08 1.62
C PRO A 206 -14.92 2.49 1.43
N GLY A 207 -14.79 1.17 1.41
CA GLY A 207 -13.54 0.47 1.19
C GLY A 207 -12.93 0.78 -0.18
N VAL A 208 -13.73 0.75 -1.26
CA VAL A 208 -13.29 1.11 -2.62
C VAL A 208 -12.77 2.54 -2.66
N ILE A 209 -13.50 3.47 -2.06
CA ILE A 209 -13.11 4.89 -2.04
C ILE A 209 -11.76 5.05 -1.32
N ALA A 210 -11.63 4.48 -0.12
CA ALA A 210 -10.40 4.55 0.65
C ALA A 210 -9.22 3.89 -0.09
N PHE A 211 -9.43 2.72 -0.68
CA PHE A 211 -8.43 2.01 -1.47
C PHE A 211 -7.92 2.85 -2.65
N ASN A 212 -8.82 3.47 -3.42
CA ASN A 212 -8.44 4.29 -4.58
C ASN A 212 -7.68 5.54 -4.16
N VAL A 213 -8.08 6.20 -3.06
CA VAL A 213 -7.36 7.37 -2.54
C VAL A 213 -5.96 6.99 -2.08
N MET A 214 -5.81 5.90 -1.32
CA MET A 214 -4.50 5.43 -0.87
C MET A 214 -3.59 5.00 -2.03
N ASN A 215 -4.12 4.33 -3.06
CA ASN A 215 -3.36 4.03 -4.27
C ASN A 215 -2.88 5.30 -5.00
N GLY A 216 -3.70 6.35 -5.01
CA GLY A 216 -3.29 7.64 -5.54
C GLY A 216 -2.12 8.25 -4.76
N MET A 217 -2.16 8.17 -3.42
CA MET A 217 -1.06 8.64 -2.56
C MET A 217 0.22 7.82 -2.78
N ILE A 218 0.11 6.48 -2.83
CA ILE A 218 1.25 5.59 -3.08
C ILE A 218 1.93 5.98 -4.40
N ARG A 219 1.18 6.10 -5.49
CA ARG A 219 1.73 6.49 -6.79
C ARG A 219 2.41 7.87 -6.76
N SER A 220 1.87 8.82 -6.03
CA SER A 220 2.49 10.14 -5.89
C SER A 220 3.83 10.05 -5.17
N ILE A 221 3.87 9.30 -4.05
CA ILE A 221 5.09 9.10 -3.26
C ILE A 221 6.15 8.35 -4.09
N THR A 222 5.77 7.26 -4.78
CA THR A 222 6.69 6.50 -5.65
C THR A 222 7.25 7.39 -6.76
N SER A 223 6.41 8.19 -7.42
CA SER A 223 6.87 9.11 -8.47
C SER A 223 7.84 10.18 -7.95
N ASP A 224 7.60 10.71 -6.74
CA ASP A 224 8.53 11.64 -6.10
C ASP A 224 9.88 10.96 -5.77
N MET A 225 9.84 9.71 -5.35
CA MET A 225 11.05 8.90 -5.06
C MET A 225 11.83 8.55 -6.33
N GLU A 226 11.14 8.18 -7.43
CA GLU A 226 11.75 7.94 -8.74
C GLU A 226 12.46 9.21 -9.25
N GLY A 227 11.76 10.35 -9.23
CA GLY A 227 12.34 11.63 -9.64
C GLY A 227 13.57 11.99 -8.82
N PHE A 228 13.52 11.75 -7.51
CA PHE A 228 14.68 11.97 -6.63
C PHE A 228 15.83 11.00 -6.92
N ALA A 229 15.56 9.72 -7.17
CA ALA A 229 16.58 8.72 -7.51
C ALA A 229 17.33 9.10 -8.80
N ASP A 230 16.62 9.58 -9.80
CA ASP A 230 17.21 10.07 -11.05
C ASP A 230 18.04 11.33 -10.82
N GLU A 231 17.55 12.30 -10.05
CA GLU A 231 18.29 13.51 -9.70
C GLU A 231 19.55 13.18 -8.90
N LEU A 232 19.45 12.30 -7.90
CA LEU A 232 20.56 11.88 -7.04
C LEU A 232 21.67 11.22 -7.86
N THR A 233 21.32 10.26 -8.70
CA THR A 233 22.29 9.55 -9.56
C THR A 233 22.90 10.46 -10.60
N GLY A 234 22.13 11.40 -11.15
CA GLY A 234 22.61 12.44 -12.05
C GLY A 234 23.60 13.40 -11.38
N ARG A 235 23.32 13.89 -10.17
CA ARG A 235 24.25 14.75 -9.40
C ARG A 235 25.55 14.02 -9.07
N ILE A 236 25.49 12.75 -8.61
CA ILE A 236 26.66 11.93 -8.36
C ILE A 236 27.53 11.78 -9.61
N ALA A 237 26.92 11.55 -10.77
CA ALA A 237 27.63 11.44 -12.04
C ALA A 237 28.29 12.77 -12.44
N CYS A 238 27.61 13.90 -12.28
CA CYS A 238 28.14 15.23 -12.58
C CYS A 238 29.29 15.62 -11.61
N GLU A 239 29.12 15.40 -10.32
CA GLU A 239 30.17 15.69 -9.31
C GLU A 239 31.43 14.86 -9.54
N SER A 240 31.26 13.60 -9.98
CA SER A 240 32.39 12.73 -10.35
C SER A 240 33.15 13.20 -11.59
N GLN A 241 32.47 13.88 -12.53
CA GLN A 241 33.09 14.40 -13.75
C GLN A 241 33.60 15.84 -13.59
N GLY A 242 32.93 16.66 -12.78
CA GLY A 242 33.25 18.10 -12.62
C GLY A 242 34.47 18.43 -11.74
N LYS A 243 34.97 17.48 -10.93
CA LYS A 243 36.21 17.64 -10.16
C LYS A 243 37.45 17.33 -10.99
N GLY A 244 37.34 17.11 -12.27
CA GLY A 244 38.40 16.81 -13.23
C GLY A 244 38.82 18.00 -14.13
N LEU A 245 38.34 19.20 -13.86
CA LEU A 245 38.78 20.48 -14.45
C LEU A 245 39.38 21.34 -13.34
#